data_c71f804ec6bb925dda079b9700defb2f
#
_entry.id   c71f804ec6bb925dda079b9700defb2f
#
_cell.length_a   1.000
_cell.length_b   1.000
_cell.length_c   1.000
_cell.angle_alpha   90.00
_cell.angle_beta   90.00
_cell.angle_gamma   90.00
#
_symmetry.space_group_name_H-M   'P 1'
#
loop_
_entity.id
_entity.type
_entity.pdbx_description
1 polymer ?
#
loop_
_entity_poly.entity_id
_entity_poly.type
_entity_poly.pdbx_seq_one_letter_code
_entity_poly.pdbx_strand_id
1 'polypeptide(L)'
;MVKSMKKVKRIIAVALVFTMLFASQVTAFAADTKATKSANKDMSIALMPGVTGDSNTVAFNFSGLPDNAIVKEVTVDCSSASVIGGKGAILAQSLTITSPSGETHTVSWGRGDVTTTNLFIAEKAAGTWSVYMAGTNIASPSLGSAFIGGTKYSRPKMTIIYILEE
;
A
#
# COMPACT_ATOMS: atom_id res chain seq x y z
N MET A 1 25.87 52.22 -38.40
CA MET A 1 26.23 50.95 -37.71
C MET A 1 25.71 50.83 -36.24
N VAL A 2 25.73 51.91 -35.44
CA VAL A 2 25.34 51.93 -34.03
C VAL A 2 23.85 51.64 -33.78
N LYS A 3 22.92 51.99 -34.70
CA LYS A 3 21.48 51.79 -34.56
C LYS A 3 21.04 50.28 -34.67
N SER A 4 21.80 49.48 -35.41
CA SER A 4 21.57 48.05 -35.61
C SER A 4 21.93 47.23 -34.35
N MET A 5 23.04 47.59 -33.68
CA MET A 5 23.49 46.91 -32.45
C MET A 5 22.53 47.08 -31.25
N LYS A 6 21.84 48.24 -31.17
CA LYS A 6 20.83 48.46 -30.11
C LYS A 6 19.60 47.59 -30.29
N LYS A 7 19.16 47.31 -31.53
CA LYS A 7 18.03 46.39 -31.82
C LYS A 7 18.40 44.96 -31.51
N VAL A 8 19.60 44.51 -31.85
CA VAL A 8 20.07 43.14 -31.56
C VAL A 8 20.16 42.88 -30.05
N LYS A 9 20.72 43.85 -29.28
CA LYS A 9 20.78 43.74 -27.80
C LYS A 9 19.39 43.64 -27.14
N ARG A 10 18.39 44.38 -27.67
CA ARG A 10 16.99 44.27 -27.16
C ARG A 10 16.35 42.94 -27.49
N ILE A 11 16.58 42.37 -28.67
CA ILE A 11 16.05 41.05 -29.06
C ILE A 11 16.68 39.95 -28.21
N ILE A 12 17.98 40.00 -27.94
CA ILE A 12 18.68 39.05 -27.08
C ILE A 12 18.16 39.14 -25.64
N ALA A 13 17.93 40.33 -25.09
CA ALA A 13 17.40 40.53 -23.76
C ALA A 13 15.95 39.95 -23.60
N VAL A 14 15.10 40.17 -24.60
CA VAL A 14 13.73 39.64 -24.62
C VAL A 14 13.77 38.12 -24.76
N ALA A 15 14.62 37.53 -25.60
CA ALA A 15 14.77 36.09 -25.73
C ALA A 15 15.27 35.44 -24.44
N LEU A 16 16.20 36.12 -23.71
CA LEU A 16 16.72 35.62 -22.42
C LEU A 16 15.64 35.62 -21.32
N VAL A 17 14.81 36.65 -21.29
CA VAL A 17 13.67 36.71 -20.34
C VAL A 17 12.63 35.65 -20.65
N PHE A 18 12.32 35.38 -21.92
CA PHE A 18 11.41 34.30 -22.31
C PHE A 18 11.96 32.92 -21.95
N THR A 19 13.26 32.66 -22.16
CA THR A 19 13.89 31.40 -21.76
C THR A 19 13.90 31.22 -20.24
N MET A 20 14.07 32.26 -19.45
CA MET A 20 13.98 32.20 -17.99
C MET A 20 12.54 31.95 -17.50
N LEU A 21 11.52 32.50 -18.17
CA LEU A 21 10.11 32.28 -17.84
C LEU A 21 9.67 30.85 -18.15
N PHE A 22 10.22 30.21 -19.18
CA PHE A 22 9.92 28.78 -19.46
C PHE A 22 10.75 27.82 -18.60
N ALA A 23 11.92 28.22 -18.10
CA ALA A 23 12.75 27.40 -17.21
C ALA A 23 12.19 27.34 -15.79
N SER A 24 11.29 28.25 -15.39
CA SER A 24 10.64 28.22 -14.07
C SER A 24 9.37 27.37 -14.01
N GLN A 25 8.94 26.78 -15.13
CA GLN A 25 7.83 25.85 -15.19
C GLN A 25 8.26 24.38 -15.28
N VAL A 26 9.44 24.04 -14.79
CA VAL A 26 9.70 22.66 -14.40
C VAL A 26 8.86 22.44 -13.15
N THR A 27 7.62 21.99 -13.32
CA THR A 27 6.87 21.37 -12.24
C THR A 27 7.78 20.29 -11.68
N ALA A 28 8.36 20.53 -10.52
CA ALA A 28 9.04 19.48 -9.79
C ALA A 28 7.98 18.40 -9.55
N PHE A 29 7.98 17.35 -10.37
CA PHE A 29 7.20 16.16 -10.05
C PHE A 29 7.66 15.73 -8.67
N ALA A 30 6.77 15.78 -7.69
CA ALA A 30 7.09 15.34 -6.36
C ALA A 30 7.67 13.92 -6.46
N ALA A 31 8.89 13.74 -5.99
CA ALA A 31 9.56 12.45 -6.09
C ALA A 31 8.78 11.41 -5.28
N ASP A 32 8.59 10.24 -5.86
CA ASP A 32 7.98 9.11 -5.16
C ASP A 32 8.79 8.78 -3.91
N THR A 33 8.16 8.85 -2.77
CA THR A 33 8.77 8.51 -1.48
C THR A 33 8.15 7.21 -0.97
N LYS A 34 8.97 6.40 -0.29
CA LYS A 34 8.57 5.08 0.20
C LYS A 34 8.66 5.03 1.72
N ALA A 35 7.60 4.54 2.36
CA ALA A 35 7.59 4.23 3.78
C ALA A 35 7.17 2.78 4.00
N THR A 36 7.83 2.08 4.92
CA THR A 36 7.49 0.68 5.27
C THR A 36 7.32 0.55 6.78
N LYS A 37 6.26 -0.13 7.20
CA LYS A 37 5.97 -0.46 8.59
C LYS A 37 5.64 -1.94 8.73
N SER A 38 6.03 -2.53 9.86
CA SER A 38 5.57 -3.87 10.27
C SER A 38 4.27 -3.74 11.06
N ALA A 39 3.41 -4.75 10.93
CA ALA A 39 2.19 -4.86 11.70
C ALA A 39 2.47 -4.84 13.22
N ASN A 40 1.53 -4.33 13.99
CA ASN A 40 1.61 -4.26 15.45
C ASN A 40 1.63 -5.65 16.12
N LYS A 41 1.11 -6.67 15.45
CA LYS A 41 1.04 -8.08 15.90
C LYS A 41 1.04 -9.03 14.70
N ASP A 42 1.09 -10.33 14.98
CA ASP A 42 0.93 -11.34 13.96
C ASP A 42 -0.53 -11.40 13.47
N MET A 43 -0.72 -11.65 12.17
CA MET A 43 -2.02 -11.92 11.58
C MET A 43 -2.22 -13.44 11.52
N SER A 44 -3.34 -13.94 12.01
CA SER A 44 -3.61 -15.38 12.03
C SER A 44 -5.09 -15.71 11.84
N ILE A 45 -5.34 -16.86 11.22
CA ILE A 45 -6.66 -17.44 11.04
C ILE A 45 -6.58 -18.91 11.43
N ALA A 46 -7.61 -19.41 12.10
CA ALA A 46 -7.78 -20.84 12.40
C ALA A 46 -9.25 -21.19 12.28
N LEU A 47 -9.58 -22.17 11.42
CA LEU A 47 -10.96 -22.51 11.07
C LEU A 47 -11.20 -24.02 11.17
N MET A 48 -12.40 -24.40 11.59
CA MET A 48 -12.90 -25.76 11.48
C MET A 48 -13.02 -26.17 10.01
N PRO A 49 -13.01 -27.50 9.71
CA PRO A 49 -13.22 -27.99 8.35
C PRO A 49 -14.49 -27.45 7.71
N GLY A 50 -14.40 -27.03 6.46
CA GLY A 50 -15.50 -26.47 5.66
C GLY A 50 -15.94 -25.06 6.07
N VAL A 51 -15.33 -24.44 7.08
CA VAL A 51 -15.70 -23.10 7.57
C VAL A 51 -14.92 -22.01 6.81
N THR A 52 -15.63 -20.96 6.43
CA THR A 52 -15.08 -19.70 5.96
C THR A 52 -15.11 -18.68 7.09
N GLY A 53 -14.08 -17.85 7.20
CA GLY A 53 -14.01 -16.81 8.23
C GLY A 53 -12.82 -15.89 8.04
N ASP A 54 -12.69 -14.95 8.98
CA ASP A 54 -11.67 -13.90 8.92
C ASP A 54 -10.54 -14.12 9.93
N SER A 55 -9.37 -13.60 9.61
CA SER A 55 -8.26 -13.47 10.55
C SER A 55 -8.54 -12.36 11.57
N ASN A 56 -7.69 -12.29 12.59
CA ASN A 56 -7.61 -11.06 13.36
C ASN A 56 -7.13 -9.90 12.47
N THR A 57 -7.63 -8.70 12.73
CA THR A 57 -7.14 -7.46 12.12
C THR A 57 -5.80 -7.05 12.71
N VAL A 58 -4.87 -6.64 11.86
CA VAL A 58 -3.58 -6.07 12.22
C VAL A 58 -3.48 -4.61 11.80
N ALA A 59 -2.69 -3.80 12.50
CA ALA A 59 -2.56 -2.37 12.24
C ALA A 59 -1.12 -1.99 11.91
N PHE A 60 -0.97 -0.98 11.05
CA PHE A 60 0.29 -0.40 10.62
C PHE A 60 0.25 1.11 10.90
N ASN A 61 1.18 1.61 11.72
CA ASN A 61 1.18 3.00 12.13
C ASN A 61 2.11 3.83 11.24
N PHE A 62 1.53 4.70 10.42
CA PHE A 62 2.19 5.68 9.57
C PHE A 62 1.98 7.13 10.06
N SER A 63 1.61 7.34 11.33
CA SER A 63 1.35 8.68 11.88
C SER A 63 2.55 9.64 11.85
N GLY A 64 3.76 9.15 11.55
CA GLY A 64 4.95 9.97 11.40
C GLY A 64 5.19 10.49 9.98
N LEU A 65 4.30 10.21 9.03
CA LEU A 65 4.38 10.79 7.68
C LEU A 65 3.83 12.21 7.69
N PRO A 66 4.26 13.08 6.73
CA PRO A 66 3.68 14.41 6.56
C PRO A 66 2.17 14.36 6.30
N ASP A 67 1.43 15.36 6.79
CA ASP A 67 -0.03 15.43 6.63
C ASP A 67 -0.48 15.58 5.18
N ASN A 68 0.40 16.13 4.32
CA ASN A 68 0.21 16.27 2.88
C ASN A 68 0.79 15.10 2.06
N ALA A 69 1.14 13.99 2.71
CA ALA A 69 1.56 12.77 2.02
C ALA A 69 0.33 12.05 1.43
N ILE A 70 0.29 11.95 0.10
CA ILE A 70 -0.80 11.34 -0.67
C ILE A 70 -0.34 10.02 -1.29
N VAL A 71 -1.15 8.98 -1.12
CA VAL A 71 -0.87 7.62 -1.58
C VAL A 71 -0.87 7.53 -3.10
N LYS A 72 0.12 6.81 -3.64
CA LYS A 72 0.17 6.32 -5.03
C LYS A 72 -0.05 4.82 -5.10
N GLU A 73 0.52 4.09 -4.16
CA GLU A 73 0.50 2.63 -4.17
C GLU A 73 0.64 2.09 -2.75
N VAL A 74 -0.06 1.00 -2.46
CA VAL A 74 0.05 0.25 -1.21
C VAL A 74 0.46 -1.18 -1.52
N THR A 75 1.52 -1.68 -0.88
CA THR A 75 1.95 -3.08 -0.93
C THR A 75 1.82 -3.70 0.45
N VAL A 76 1.19 -4.87 0.55
CA VAL A 76 1.14 -5.70 1.76
C VAL A 76 1.93 -6.97 1.51
N ASP A 77 2.96 -7.20 2.32
CA ASP A 77 3.84 -8.37 2.26
C ASP A 77 3.52 -9.32 3.43
N CYS A 78 2.97 -10.48 3.08
CA CYS A 78 2.65 -11.58 3.98
C CYS A 78 3.49 -12.83 3.69
N SER A 79 4.67 -12.70 3.10
CA SER A 79 5.54 -13.81 2.71
C SER A 79 6.03 -14.66 3.89
N SER A 80 5.97 -14.14 5.12
CA SER A 80 6.34 -14.87 6.36
C SER A 80 5.24 -15.82 6.87
N ALA A 81 4.51 -16.47 5.96
CA ALA A 81 3.42 -17.39 6.29
C ALA A 81 3.93 -18.71 6.89
N SER A 82 3.28 -19.18 7.95
CA SER A 82 3.50 -20.50 8.53
C SER A 82 2.16 -21.20 8.81
N VAL A 83 2.14 -22.52 8.73
CA VAL A 83 0.97 -23.32 9.08
C VAL A 83 0.90 -23.45 10.60
N ILE A 84 -0.30 -23.26 11.14
CA ILE A 84 -0.63 -23.51 12.56
C ILE A 84 -1.85 -24.41 12.67
N GLY A 85 -1.97 -25.13 13.78
CA GLY A 85 -3.12 -26.01 14.03
C GLY A 85 -2.91 -27.44 13.52
N GLY A 86 -4.02 -28.11 13.20
CA GLY A 86 -4.04 -29.52 12.84
C GLY A 86 -3.71 -29.81 11.36
N LYS A 87 -4.38 -30.82 10.80
CA LYS A 87 -4.14 -31.31 9.42
C LYS A 87 -4.93 -30.56 8.35
N GLY A 88 -5.75 -29.59 8.71
CA GLY A 88 -6.55 -28.78 7.76
C GLY A 88 -5.69 -27.74 7.05
N ALA A 89 -6.15 -27.28 5.89
CA ALA A 89 -5.50 -26.24 5.09
C ALA A 89 -6.45 -25.06 4.89
N ILE A 90 -5.94 -23.85 5.09
CA ILE A 90 -6.65 -22.63 4.77
C ILE A 90 -6.32 -22.24 3.33
N LEU A 91 -7.36 -22.11 2.50
CA LEU A 91 -7.28 -21.42 1.22
C LEU A 91 -7.53 -19.93 1.48
N ALA A 92 -6.53 -19.12 1.30
CA ALA A 92 -6.70 -17.67 1.36
C ALA A 92 -7.47 -17.19 0.12
N GLN A 93 -8.48 -16.36 0.32
CA GLN A 93 -9.39 -15.90 -0.74
C GLN A 93 -9.27 -14.41 -1.00
N SER A 94 -9.12 -13.59 0.04
CA SER A 94 -9.04 -12.15 -0.08
C SER A 94 -8.25 -11.51 1.06
N LEU A 95 -7.71 -10.33 0.77
CA LEU A 95 -7.10 -9.42 1.73
C LEU A 95 -7.89 -8.11 1.71
N THR A 96 -8.38 -7.69 2.86
CA THR A 96 -9.08 -6.42 3.01
C THR A 96 -8.16 -5.42 3.68
N ILE A 97 -7.99 -4.26 3.03
CA ILE A 97 -7.15 -3.15 3.49
C ILE A 97 -8.07 -1.98 3.80
N THR A 98 -7.86 -1.33 4.93
CA THR A 98 -8.61 -0.13 5.33
C THR A 98 -7.62 1.02 5.56
N SER A 99 -7.88 2.17 4.92
CA SER A 99 -7.10 3.40 5.04
C SER A 99 -7.39 4.13 6.36
N PRO A 100 -6.60 5.14 6.74
CA PRO A 100 -6.88 5.99 7.91
C PRO A 100 -8.20 6.76 7.83
N SER A 101 -8.71 7.06 6.62
CA SER A 101 -10.01 7.70 6.39
C SER A 101 -11.19 6.75 6.60
N GLY A 102 -10.94 5.43 6.67
CA GLY A 102 -11.95 4.38 6.75
C GLY A 102 -12.34 3.81 5.40
N GLU A 103 -11.72 4.25 4.30
CA GLU A 103 -11.93 3.64 2.98
C GLU A 103 -11.39 2.21 2.97
N THR A 104 -12.15 1.28 2.40
CA THR A 104 -11.87 -0.15 2.46
C THR A 104 -11.90 -0.79 1.08
N HIS A 105 -10.82 -1.49 0.73
CA HIS A 105 -10.73 -2.27 -0.50
C HIS A 105 -10.33 -3.71 -0.22
N THR A 106 -10.97 -4.62 -0.96
CA THR A 106 -10.70 -6.06 -0.90
C THR A 106 -10.06 -6.53 -2.20
N VAL A 107 -8.94 -7.21 -2.09
CA VAL A 107 -8.18 -7.76 -3.22
C VAL A 107 -8.07 -9.27 -3.11
N SER A 108 -8.01 -9.97 -4.26
CA SER A 108 -7.73 -11.41 -4.27
C SER A 108 -6.34 -11.68 -3.72
N TRP A 109 -6.20 -12.77 -2.97
CA TRP A 109 -4.95 -13.04 -2.28
C TRP A 109 -4.72 -14.52 -2.03
N GLY A 110 -3.51 -14.99 -2.27
CA GLY A 110 -3.05 -16.32 -1.95
C GLY A 110 -2.24 -16.36 -0.65
N ARG A 111 -2.01 -17.55 -0.12
CA ARG A 111 -1.25 -17.73 1.10
C ARG A 111 0.21 -17.32 0.92
N GLY A 112 0.69 -16.36 1.72
CA GLY A 112 2.07 -15.88 1.69
C GLY A 112 2.40 -14.94 0.53
N ASP A 113 1.38 -14.39 -0.12
CA ASP A 113 1.57 -13.47 -1.23
C ASP A 113 2.05 -12.09 -0.77
N VAL A 114 2.67 -11.40 -1.72
CA VAL A 114 2.90 -9.96 -1.69
C VAL A 114 1.89 -9.33 -2.64
N THR A 115 1.01 -8.50 -2.11
CA THR A 115 -0.05 -7.86 -2.88
C THR A 115 0.19 -6.37 -3.00
N THR A 116 0.12 -5.84 -4.21
CA THR A 116 0.24 -4.42 -4.52
C THR A 116 -1.06 -3.91 -5.12
N THR A 117 -1.53 -2.74 -4.66
CA THR A 117 -2.76 -2.10 -5.14
C THR A 117 -2.60 -0.58 -5.24
N ASN A 118 -3.28 0.01 -6.21
CA ASN A 118 -3.41 1.45 -6.40
C ASN A 118 -4.83 1.97 -6.09
N LEU A 119 -5.68 1.15 -5.47
CA LEU A 119 -7.07 1.51 -5.16
C LEU A 119 -7.19 2.65 -4.13
N PHE A 120 -6.11 2.99 -3.43
CA PHE A 120 -6.05 4.08 -2.45
C PHE A 120 -5.38 5.35 -3.00
N ILE A 121 -5.29 5.52 -4.32
CA ILE A 121 -4.76 6.76 -4.92
C ILE A 121 -5.56 7.96 -4.40
N ALA A 122 -4.84 9.04 -4.04
CA ALA A 122 -5.36 10.28 -3.45
C ALA A 122 -5.79 10.18 -1.98
N GLU A 123 -5.72 9.01 -1.34
CA GLU A 123 -5.90 8.89 0.10
C GLU A 123 -4.69 9.46 0.86
N LYS A 124 -4.91 9.92 2.10
CA LYS A 124 -3.83 10.32 2.99
C LYS A 124 -2.99 9.12 3.40
N ALA A 125 -1.67 9.22 3.25
CA ALA A 125 -0.76 8.16 3.65
C ALA A 125 -0.57 8.10 5.17
N ALA A 126 -0.61 9.26 5.85
CA ALA A 126 -0.41 9.38 7.28
C ALA A 126 -1.60 8.82 8.08
N GLY A 127 -1.30 8.10 9.17
CA GLY A 127 -2.31 7.56 10.07
C GLY A 127 -2.18 6.06 10.31
N THR A 128 -3.26 5.44 10.78
CA THR A 128 -3.30 4.00 11.07
C THR A 128 -4.04 3.27 9.96
N TRP A 129 -3.33 2.42 9.26
CA TRP A 129 -3.88 1.47 8.28
C TRP A 129 -4.18 0.15 8.96
N SER A 130 -5.16 -0.59 8.48
CA SER A 130 -5.47 -1.92 8.99
C SER A 130 -5.69 -2.94 7.88
N VAL A 131 -5.42 -4.21 8.20
CA VAL A 131 -5.55 -5.33 7.26
C VAL A 131 -6.09 -6.54 7.98
N TYR A 132 -6.96 -7.29 7.31
CA TYR A 132 -7.33 -8.66 7.66
C TYR A 132 -7.49 -9.51 6.40
N MET A 133 -7.46 -10.83 6.53
CA MET A 133 -7.73 -11.78 5.44
C MET A 133 -9.00 -12.56 5.70
N ALA A 134 -9.71 -12.93 4.64
CA ALA A 134 -10.73 -13.95 4.66
C ALA A 134 -10.20 -15.25 4.02
N GLY A 135 -10.57 -16.39 4.56
CA GLY A 135 -10.15 -17.69 4.03
C GLY A 135 -11.13 -18.80 4.36
N THR A 136 -10.94 -19.95 3.75
CA THR A 136 -11.76 -21.15 3.96
C THR A 136 -10.87 -22.34 4.31
N ASN A 137 -11.23 -23.11 5.34
CA ASN A 137 -10.64 -24.43 5.55
C ASN A 137 -11.28 -25.42 4.57
N ILE A 138 -10.50 -25.88 3.59
CA ILE A 138 -10.97 -26.75 2.51
C ILE A 138 -11.13 -28.24 2.90
N ALA A 139 -10.82 -28.61 4.15
CA ALA A 139 -11.06 -29.97 4.62
C ALA A 139 -12.56 -30.26 4.73
N SER A 140 -12.93 -31.52 4.51
CA SER A 140 -14.33 -31.94 4.65
C SER A 140 -14.82 -31.75 6.07
N PRO A 141 -16.03 -31.20 6.30
CA PRO A 141 -16.64 -31.06 7.63
C PRO A 141 -16.72 -32.37 8.42
N SER A 142 -16.84 -33.53 7.73
CA SER A 142 -16.91 -34.85 8.36
C SER A 142 -15.62 -35.30 9.07
N LEU A 143 -14.48 -34.60 8.81
CA LEU A 143 -13.19 -34.95 9.40
C LEU A 143 -13.00 -34.44 10.84
N GLY A 144 -13.92 -33.59 11.32
CA GLY A 144 -13.93 -33.10 12.69
C GLY A 144 -12.71 -32.22 13.07
N SER A 145 -12.57 -31.97 14.37
CA SER A 145 -11.60 -31.00 14.92
C SER A 145 -10.11 -31.35 14.69
N ALA A 146 -9.80 -32.62 14.38
CA ALA A 146 -8.44 -33.03 14.02
C ALA A 146 -7.92 -32.35 12.73
N PHE A 147 -8.83 -31.80 11.91
CA PHE A 147 -8.55 -31.14 10.66
C PHE A 147 -8.79 -29.62 10.73
N ILE A 148 -8.69 -29.03 11.92
CA ILE A 148 -8.59 -27.57 12.04
C ILE A 148 -7.42 -27.09 11.18
N GLY A 149 -7.67 -26.13 10.31
CA GLY A 149 -6.67 -25.48 9.48
C GLY A 149 -6.34 -24.12 10.02
N GLY A 150 -5.08 -23.72 9.96
CA GLY A 150 -4.65 -22.39 10.36
C GLY A 150 -3.42 -21.92 9.62
N THR A 151 -3.35 -20.60 9.46
CA THR A 151 -2.18 -19.90 8.91
C THR A 151 -1.86 -18.70 9.78
N LYS A 152 -0.58 -18.52 10.06
CA LYS A 152 -0.04 -17.37 10.79
C LYS A 152 0.95 -16.64 9.90
N TYR A 153 0.85 -15.33 9.85
CA TYR A 153 1.76 -14.42 9.16
C TYR A 153 2.48 -13.60 10.23
N SER A 154 3.77 -13.82 10.36
CA SER A 154 4.58 -13.17 11.39
C SER A 154 4.81 -11.71 11.02
N ARG A 155 4.11 -10.81 11.70
CA ARG A 155 4.20 -9.35 11.56
C ARG A 155 4.27 -8.90 10.09
N PRO A 156 3.20 -9.05 9.32
CA PRO A 156 3.16 -8.58 7.93
C PRO A 156 3.71 -7.16 7.79
N LYS A 157 4.23 -6.84 6.62
CA LYS A 157 4.76 -5.50 6.34
C LYS A 157 3.83 -4.79 5.36
N MET A 158 3.63 -3.51 5.59
CA MET A 158 2.97 -2.63 4.63
C MET A 158 3.96 -1.58 4.15
N THR A 159 3.99 -1.38 2.85
CA THR A 159 4.76 -0.33 2.19
C THR A 159 3.81 0.59 1.47
N ILE A 160 3.96 1.89 1.69
CA ILE A 160 3.22 2.94 0.98
C ILE A 160 4.21 3.74 0.14
N ILE A 161 3.93 3.85 -1.15
CA ILE A 161 4.55 4.81 -2.04
C ILE A 161 3.64 6.03 -2.07
N TYR A 162 4.19 7.21 -1.79
CA TYR A 162 3.45 8.47 -1.70
C TYR A 162 4.21 9.62 -2.32
N ILE A 163 3.48 10.68 -2.64
CA ILE A 163 4.00 11.99 -3.03
C ILE A 163 3.58 13.02 -1.98
N LEU A 164 4.27 14.14 -1.92
CA LEU A 164 3.83 15.30 -1.14
C LEU A 164 3.00 16.21 -2.04
N GLU A 165 1.77 16.50 -1.62
CA GLU A 165 0.91 17.49 -2.26
C GLU A 165 1.39 18.90 -1.86
N GLU A 166 1.46 19.82 -2.83
CA GLU A 166 1.89 21.21 -2.63
C GLU A 166 0.80 22.09 -2.00
#